data_8fa2836a3a8941bee90b88428324bc64
#
_entry.id   8fa2836a3a8941bee90b88428324bc64
#
_cell.length_a   1.000
_cell.length_b   1.000
_cell.length_c   1.000
_cell.angle_alpha   90.00
_cell.angle_beta   90.00
_cell.angle_gamma   90.00
#
_symmetry.space_group_name_H-M   'P 1'
#
loop_
_entity.id
_entity.type
_entity.pdbx_description
1 polymer ?
#
loop_
_entity_poly.entity_id
_entity_poly.type
_entity_poly.pdbx_seq_one_letter_code
_entity_poly.pdbx_strand_id
1 'polypeptide(L)'
;MDVIDEIKAALKARWRMSDLGEAKWILGISIVRTEQGAHLSQSAYIDSLVHRFPVGHSRPVLTPMDPSYRPMDPSSPPANREVFQSLVGSLMWAGVGTRGDIAFHVGVLGRCNAQPTEADMEAALRVVGYLRTTRELGIWVSKGMGSTVLEGWTDSDWAGDAVDRKSTTGYVFKLYGTPISWASVKQPTTALSTVHAEYVALCEATRDAAWLLQLLDGLKVQQARPVPIHSDSTGALTLAQHPAFHRQSKHIDVQYHYVREA
;
A
#
# COMPACT_ATOMS: atom_id res chain seq x y z
N MET A 1 -3.91 24.70 -28.94
CA MET A 1 -4.54 23.38 -28.82
C MET A 1 -3.94 22.76 -27.57
N ASP A 2 -4.76 22.25 -26.69
CA ASP A 2 -4.25 21.61 -25.45
C ASP A 2 -3.56 20.29 -25.84
N VAL A 3 -2.45 19.96 -25.19
CA VAL A 3 -1.69 18.70 -25.41
C VAL A 3 -2.61 17.47 -25.32
N ILE A 4 -3.63 17.53 -24.47
CA ILE A 4 -4.65 16.49 -24.35
C ILE A 4 -5.44 16.32 -25.65
N ASP A 5 -5.83 17.40 -26.30
CA ASP A 5 -6.58 17.37 -27.57
C ASP A 5 -5.74 16.81 -28.74
N GLU A 6 -4.44 17.09 -28.75
CA GLU A 6 -3.51 16.49 -29.70
C GLU A 6 -3.38 14.99 -29.53
N ILE A 7 -3.21 14.53 -28.28
CA ILE A 7 -3.16 13.10 -27.96
C ILE A 7 -4.48 12.41 -28.34
N LYS A 8 -5.62 12.99 -27.98
CA LYS A 8 -6.94 12.46 -28.34
C LYS A 8 -7.12 12.37 -29.86
N ALA A 9 -6.69 13.37 -30.60
CA ALA A 9 -6.76 13.36 -32.05
C ALA A 9 -5.89 12.26 -32.65
N ALA A 10 -4.65 12.10 -32.18
CA ALA A 10 -3.75 11.06 -32.65
C ALA A 10 -4.29 9.63 -32.33
N LEU A 11 -4.89 9.44 -31.17
CA LEU A 11 -5.52 8.18 -30.79
C LEU A 11 -6.75 7.87 -31.66
N LYS A 12 -7.64 8.85 -31.88
CA LYS A 12 -8.83 8.69 -32.71
C LYS A 12 -8.49 8.41 -34.18
N ALA A 13 -7.36 8.94 -34.67
CA ALA A 13 -6.90 8.67 -36.03
C ALA A 13 -6.44 7.22 -36.24
N ARG A 14 -5.94 6.57 -35.15
CA ARG A 14 -5.39 5.21 -35.22
C ARG A 14 -6.40 4.13 -34.81
N TRP A 15 -7.32 4.45 -33.91
CA TRP A 15 -8.30 3.50 -33.38
C TRP A 15 -9.71 4.11 -33.38
N ARG A 16 -10.70 3.25 -33.65
CA ARG A 16 -12.11 3.63 -33.51
C ARG A 16 -12.43 3.72 -32.02
N MET A 17 -12.57 4.94 -31.50
CA MET A 17 -12.83 5.19 -30.08
C MET A 17 -13.71 6.42 -29.88
N SER A 18 -14.44 6.46 -28.77
CA SER A 18 -15.24 7.58 -28.33
C SER A 18 -14.51 8.32 -27.21
N ASP A 19 -14.60 9.63 -27.23
CA ASP A 19 -14.15 10.47 -26.12
C ASP A 19 -15.33 10.66 -25.17
N LEU A 20 -15.19 10.17 -23.95
CA LEU A 20 -16.21 10.27 -22.90
C LEU A 20 -16.11 11.57 -22.09
N GLY A 21 -15.18 12.45 -22.46
CA GLY A 21 -14.93 13.69 -21.72
C GLY A 21 -14.10 13.47 -20.46
N GLU A 22 -14.39 14.27 -19.44
CA GLU A 22 -13.68 14.22 -18.16
C GLU A 22 -14.00 12.95 -17.37
N ALA A 23 -12.94 12.24 -16.94
CA ALA A 23 -13.12 11.01 -16.17
C ALA A 23 -13.72 11.31 -14.79
N LYS A 24 -14.89 10.74 -14.51
CA LYS A 24 -15.55 10.76 -13.19
C LYS A 24 -15.38 9.44 -12.45
N TRP A 25 -15.10 8.39 -13.20
CA TRP A 25 -14.89 7.04 -12.69
C TRP A 25 -13.79 6.37 -13.48
N ILE A 26 -12.88 5.69 -12.78
CA ILE A 26 -11.88 4.82 -13.38
C ILE A 26 -11.67 3.60 -12.48
N LEU A 27 -11.81 2.40 -13.05
CA LEU A 27 -11.61 1.13 -12.32
C LEU A 27 -12.38 1.04 -10.99
N GLY A 28 -13.60 1.57 -10.93
CA GLY A 28 -14.42 1.58 -9.72
C GLY A 28 -14.04 2.65 -8.68
N ILE A 29 -13.08 3.51 -9.00
CA ILE A 29 -12.69 4.67 -8.19
C ILE A 29 -13.44 5.90 -8.71
N SER A 30 -14.15 6.58 -7.81
CA SER A 30 -14.77 7.87 -8.07
C SER A 30 -13.74 8.98 -8.07
N ILE A 31 -13.85 9.90 -9.01
CA ILE A 31 -12.98 11.09 -9.11
C ILE A 31 -13.88 12.32 -9.00
N VAL A 32 -13.86 12.97 -7.86
CA VAL A 32 -14.58 14.23 -7.61
C VAL A 32 -13.59 15.38 -7.64
N ARG A 33 -13.72 16.25 -8.63
CA ARG A 33 -12.87 17.45 -8.78
C ARG A 33 -13.52 18.66 -8.15
N THR A 34 -12.69 19.46 -7.50
CA THR A 34 -13.06 20.74 -6.90
C THR A 34 -12.04 21.81 -7.31
N GLU A 35 -12.28 23.06 -6.96
CA GLU A 35 -11.31 24.14 -7.16
C GLU A 35 -9.99 23.90 -6.40
N GLN A 36 -10.05 23.17 -5.27
CA GLN A 36 -8.93 22.89 -4.38
C GLN A 36 -8.13 21.64 -4.78
N GLY A 37 -8.70 20.78 -5.65
CA GLY A 37 -8.04 19.52 -6.03
C GLY A 37 -9.01 18.44 -6.50
N ALA A 38 -8.62 17.19 -6.30
CA ALA A 38 -9.45 16.03 -6.63
C ALA A 38 -9.47 15.02 -5.48
N HIS A 39 -10.65 14.48 -5.19
CA HIS A 39 -10.84 13.39 -4.25
C HIS A 39 -11.09 12.09 -4.99
N LEU A 40 -10.26 11.07 -4.72
CA LEU A 40 -10.38 9.73 -5.26
C LEU A 40 -10.91 8.82 -4.16
N SER A 41 -12.06 8.19 -4.37
CA SER A 41 -12.67 7.31 -3.37
C SER A 41 -13.30 6.07 -3.98
N GLN A 42 -13.43 5.04 -3.17
CA GLN A 42 -14.10 3.78 -3.52
C GLN A 42 -15.41 3.61 -2.72
N SER A 43 -16.08 4.70 -2.35
CA SER A 43 -17.29 4.64 -1.50
C SER A 43 -18.39 3.74 -2.07
N ALA A 44 -18.67 3.82 -3.37
CA ALA A 44 -19.64 2.94 -4.02
C ALA A 44 -19.21 1.46 -4.04
N TYR A 45 -17.90 1.21 -4.20
CA TYR A 45 -17.36 -0.14 -4.10
C TYR A 45 -17.49 -0.69 -2.66
N ILE A 46 -17.20 0.14 -1.66
CA ILE A 46 -17.36 -0.22 -0.24
C ILE A 46 -18.83 -0.55 0.06
N ASP A 47 -19.78 0.23 -0.45
CA ASP A 47 -21.22 -0.08 -0.30
C ASP A 47 -21.58 -1.44 -0.90
N SER A 48 -21.06 -1.76 -2.10
CA SER A 48 -21.26 -3.06 -2.72
C SER A 48 -20.62 -4.21 -1.91
N LEU A 49 -19.47 -3.94 -1.29
CA LEU A 49 -18.76 -4.89 -0.44
C LEU A 49 -19.56 -5.19 0.83
N VAL A 50 -20.08 -4.15 1.49
CA VAL A 50 -20.95 -4.27 2.68
C VAL A 50 -22.24 -5.03 2.36
N HIS A 51 -22.80 -4.83 1.17
CA HIS A 51 -23.97 -5.58 0.72
C HIS A 51 -23.66 -7.07 0.50
N ARG A 52 -22.50 -7.37 -0.09
CA ARG A 52 -22.08 -8.76 -0.38
C ARG A 52 -21.61 -9.52 0.86
N PHE A 53 -21.02 -8.83 1.80
CA PHE A 53 -20.52 -9.39 3.07
C PHE A 53 -21.16 -8.62 4.24
N PRO A 54 -22.41 -8.94 4.59
CA PRO A 54 -23.12 -8.21 5.63
C PRO A 54 -22.41 -8.29 6.99
N VAL A 55 -22.16 -7.15 7.60
CA VAL A 55 -21.56 -7.05 8.93
C VAL A 55 -22.63 -6.74 9.95
N GLY A 56 -22.82 -7.64 10.92
CA GLY A 56 -23.85 -7.54 11.95
C GLY A 56 -23.65 -6.44 12.99
N HIS A 57 -22.58 -5.62 12.85
CA HIS A 57 -22.26 -4.59 13.84
C HIS A 57 -23.14 -3.35 13.65
N SER A 58 -23.96 -3.05 14.65
CA SER A 58 -24.72 -1.78 14.74
C SER A 58 -23.83 -0.59 15.16
N ARG A 59 -22.69 -0.86 15.80
CA ARG A 59 -21.76 0.17 16.31
C ARG A 59 -20.67 0.47 15.27
N PRO A 60 -20.16 1.72 15.20
CA PRO A 60 -19.02 2.09 14.38
C PRO A 60 -17.77 1.27 14.75
N VAL A 61 -17.07 0.77 13.75
CA VAL A 61 -15.78 0.07 13.89
C VAL A 61 -14.67 1.07 13.57
N LEU A 62 -13.90 1.47 14.58
CA LEU A 62 -12.91 2.55 14.45
C LEU A 62 -11.49 2.07 14.10
N THR A 63 -11.23 0.77 14.25
CA THR A 63 -9.93 0.16 13.92
C THR A 63 -10.15 -1.07 13.04
N PRO A 64 -9.34 -1.26 11.99
CA PRO A 64 -9.57 -2.34 11.03
C PRO A 64 -9.35 -3.74 11.63
N MET A 65 -8.50 -3.87 12.65
CA MET A 65 -8.22 -5.16 13.30
C MET A 65 -8.24 -5.03 14.81
N ASP A 66 -8.61 -6.10 15.48
CA ASP A 66 -8.55 -6.20 16.94
C ASP A 66 -7.10 -6.51 17.36
N PRO A 67 -6.53 -5.81 18.35
CA PRO A 67 -5.18 -6.09 18.83
C PRO A 67 -5.00 -7.51 19.40
N SER A 68 -6.09 -8.13 19.85
CA SER A 68 -6.09 -9.50 20.38
C SER A 68 -6.16 -10.58 19.30
N TYR A 69 -6.49 -10.21 18.05
CA TYR A 69 -6.59 -11.16 16.95
C TYR A 69 -5.26 -11.90 16.72
N ARG A 70 -5.37 -13.21 16.52
CA ARG A 70 -4.24 -14.08 16.16
C ARG A 70 -4.59 -14.85 14.89
N PRO A 71 -3.82 -14.66 13.80
CA PRO A 71 -4.06 -15.35 12.55
C PRO A 71 -3.85 -16.86 12.70
N MET A 72 -4.68 -17.64 12.02
CA MET A 72 -4.58 -19.11 12.00
C MET A 72 -4.65 -19.73 13.39
N ASP A 73 -5.51 -19.22 14.27
CA ASP A 73 -5.70 -19.77 15.62
C ASP A 73 -6.19 -21.23 15.53
N PRO A 74 -5.40 -22.22 16.01
CA PRO A 74 -5.77 -23.64 15.92
C PRO A 74 -6.97 -24.02 16.80
N SER A 75 -7.36 -23.16 17.74
CA SER A 75 -8.55 -23.36 18.56
C SER A 75 -9.83 -22.93 17.89
N SER A 76 -9.75 -22.16 16.81
CA SER A 76 -10.91 -21.71 16.03
C SER A 76 -11.28 -22.72 14.93
N PRO A 77 -12.57 -23.00 14.72
CA PRO A 77 -12.98 -23.95 13.67
C PRO A 77 -12.65 -23.42 12.28
N PRO A 78 -12.51 -24.32 11.27
CA PRO A 78 -12.25 -23.92 9.89
C PRO A 78 -13.42 -23.13 9.30
N ALA A 79 -13.13 -22.05 8.59
CA ALA A 79 -14.10 -21.24 7.86
C ALA A 79 -14.28 -21.70 6.41
N ASN A 80 -15.32 -21.17 5.74
CA ASN A 80 -15.50 -21.40 4.31
C ASN A 80 -14.41 -20.69 3.51
N ARG A 81 -13.50 -21.47 2.94
CA ARG A 81 -12.31 -21.00 2.22
C ARG A 81 -12.65 -20.12 1.02
N GLU A 82 -13.64 -20.49 0.22
CA GLU A 82 -13.99 -19.77 -1.01
C GLU A 82 -14.56 -18.40 -0.68
N VAL A 83 -15.42 -18.32 0.31
CA VAL A 83 -15.99 -17.07 0.82
C VAL A 83 -14.89 -16.18 1.38
N PHE A 84 -13.98 -16.75 2.18
CA PHE A 84 -12.86 -16.01 2.77
C PHE A 84 -11.93 -15.44 1.69
N GLN A 85 -11.52 -16.25 0.70
CA GLN A 85 -10.67 -15.79 -0.39
C GLN A 85 -11.33 -14.68 -1.22
N SER A 86 -12.64 -14.81 -1.47
CA SER A 86 -13.42 -13.78 -2.16
C SER A 86 -13.47 -12.48 -1.36
N LEU A 87 -13.62 -12.56 -0.04
CA LEU A 87 -13.62 -11.41 0.86
C LEU A 87 -12.25 -10.74 0.90
N VAL A 88 -11.18 -11.49 1.15
CA VAL A 88 -9.80 -10.97 1.22
C VAL A 88 -9.38 -10.33 -0.11
N GLY A 89 -9.70 -10.97 -1.25
CA GLY A 89 -9.45 -10.39 -2.57
C GLY A 89 -10.17 -9.06 -2.79
N SER A 90 -11.39 -8.94 -2.27
CA SER A 90 -12.17 -7.70 -2.33
C SER A 90 -11.59 -6.60 -1.44
N LEU A 91 -11.13 -6.95 -0.23
CA LEU A 91 -10.42 -6.02 0.67
C LEU A 91 -9.08 -5.58 0.08
N MET A 92 -8.36 -6.48 -0.58
CA MET A 92 -7.11 -6.17 -1.28
C MET A 92 -7.32 -5.12 -2.37
N TRP A 93 -8.41 -5.24 -3.15
CA TRP A 93 -8.77 -4.23 -4.16
C TRP A 93 -8.99 -2.84 -3.55
N ALA A 94 -9.68 -2.75 -2.41
CA ALA A 94 -9.83 -1.50 -1.69
C ALA A 94 -8.48 -0.96 -1.19
N GLY A 95 -7.66 -1.83 -0.59
CA GLY A 95 -6.35 -1.48 -0.03
C GLY A 95 -5.35 -0.97 -1.07
N VAL A 96 -5.34 -1.56 -2.26
CA VAL A 96 -4.47 -1.13 -3.37
C VAL A 96 -5.00 0.11 -4.08
N GLY A 97 -6.33 0.31 -4.11
CA GLY A 97 -6.95 1.41 -4.84
C GLY A 97 -6.82 2.77 -4.16
N THR A 98 -7.46 2.92 -2.99
CA THR A 98 -7.51 4.21 -2.28
C THR A 98 -7.39 4.09 -0.76
N ARG A 99 -7.33 2.86 -0.23
CA ARG A 99 -7.40 2.58 1.21
C ARG A 99 -6.11 1.92 1.73
N GLY A 100 -4.98 2.59 1.54
CA GLY A 100 -3.68 2.15 2.06
C GLY A 100 -3.65 1.88 3.57
N ASP A 101 -4.56 2.49 4.32
CA ASP A 101 -4.77 2.30 5.76
C ASP A 101 -5.14 0.86 6.16
N ILE A 102 -5.65 0.04 5.25
CA ILE A 102 -5.92 -1.38 5.51
C ILE A 102 -4.85 -2.34 4.96
N ALA A 103 -3.81 -1.84 4.29
CA ALA A 103 -2.84 -2.68 3.58
C ALA A 103 -2.19 -3.75 4.47
N PHE A 104 -1.75 -3.38 5.68
CA PHE A 104 -1.20 -4.32 6.67
C PHE A 104 -2.19 -5.43 7.03
N HIS A 105 -3.43 -5.04 7.34
CA HIS A 105 -4.47 -5.95 7.80
C HIS A 105 -4.86 -6.96 6.73
N VAL A 106 -4.99 -6.51 5.49
CA VAL A 106 -5.26 -7.37 4.34
C VAL A 106 -4.09 -8.30 4.06
N GLY A 107 -2.84 -7.81 4.21
CA GLY A 107 -1.64 -8.62 4.12
C GLY A 107 -1.60 -9.75 5.15
N VAL A 108 -2.00 -9.49 6.41
CA VAL A 108 -2.13 -10.52 7.46
C VAL A 108 -3.19 -11.55 7.09
N LEU A 109 -4.40 -11.12 6.72
CA LEU A 109 -5.50 -12.00 6.33
C LEU A 109 -5.15 -12.85 5.10
N GLY A 110 -4.41 -12.28 4.14
CA GLY A 110 -3.95 -12.99 2.95
C GLY A 110 -3.12 -14.24 3.25
N ARG A 111 -2.41 -14.25 4.37
CA ARG A 111 -1.63 -15.42 4.84
C ARG A 111 -2.52 -16.61 5.25
N CYS A 112 -3.75 -16.34 5.65
CA CYS A 112 -4.73 -17.36 6.08
C CYS A 112 -5.50 -18.00 4.90
N ASN A 113 -5.30 -17.55 3.64
CA ASN A 113 -6.08 -17.95 2.46
C ASN A 113 -6.10 -19.47 2.19
N ALA A 114 -5.07 -20.21 2.61
CA ALA A 114 -4.99 -21.66 2.37
C ALA A 114 -5.92 -22.45 3.30
N GLN A 115 -5.97 -22.07 4.57
CA GLN A 115 -6.73 -22.75 5.63
C GLN A 115 -7.28 -21.72 6.62
N PRO A 116 -8.31 -20.92 6.22
CA PRO A 116 -8.87 -19.90 7.10
C PRO A 116 -9.68 -20.52 8.23
N THR A 117 -9.68 -19.85 9.37
CA THR A 117 -10.52 -20.16 10.52
C THR A 117 -11.69 -19.18 10.64
N GLU A 118 -12.68 -19.49 11.46
CA GLU A 118 -13.79 -18.56 11.75
C GLU A 118 -13.29 -17.25 12.40
N ALA A 119 -12.22 -17.31 13.21
CA ALA A 119 -11.59 -16.11 13.74
C ALA A 119 -10.97 -15.24 12.64
N ASP A 120 -10.37 -15.85 11.61
CA ASP A 120 -9.86 -15.11 10.44
C ASP A 120 -11.01 -14.48 9.64
N MET A 121 -12.14 -15.19 9.50
CA MET A 121 -13.35 -14.67 8.85
C MET A 121 -13.93 -13.47 9.61
N GLU A 122 -14.05 -13.57 10.92
CA GLU A 122 -14.51 -12.45 11.78
C GLU A 122 -13.58 -11.23 11.67
N ALA A 123 -12.27 -11.46 11.66
CA ALA A 123 -11.29 -10.40 11.48
C ALA A 123 -11.44 -9.73 10.09
N ALA A 124 -11.66 -10.50 9.03
CA ALA A 124 -11.90 -9.96 7.69
C ALA A 124 -13.23 -9.16 7.62
N LEU A 125 -14.30 -9.66 8.23
CA LEU A 125 -15.58 -8.93 8.34
C LEU A 125 -15.44 -7.66 9.19
N ARG A 126 -14.57 -7.65 10.21
CA ARG A 126 -14.26 -6.43 10.95
C ARG A 126 -13.64 -5.36 10.06
N VAL A 127 -12.75 -5.72 9.12
CA VAL A 127 -12.20 -4.77 8.13
C VAL A 127 -13.34 -4.19 7.25
N VAL A 128 -14.34 -5.00 6.85
CA VAL A 128 -15.53 -4.48 6.13
C VAL A 128 -16.29 -3.49 7.01
N GLY A 129 -16.46 -3.79 8.29
CA GLY A 129 -17.11 -2.87 9.26
C GLY A 129 -16.36 -1.55 9.40
N TYR A 130 -15.02 -1.60 9.43
CA TYR A 130 -14.18 -0.41 9.43
C TYR A 130 -14.32 0.39 8.13
N LEU A 131 -14.28 -0.26 6.98
CA LEU A 131 -14.48 0.39 5.69
C LEU A 131 -15.86 1.05 5.60
N ARG A 132 -16.92 0.40 6.10
CA ARG A 132 -18.26 0.99 6.19
C ARG A 132 -18.29 2.26 7.03
N THR A 133 -17.63 2.22 8.20
CA THR A 133 -17.57 3.38 9.11
C THR A 133 -16.78 4.54 8.50
N THR A 134 -15.77 4.23 7.70
CA THR A 134 -14.84 5.20 7.09
C THR A 134 -15.01 5.29 5.58
N ARG A 135 -16.22 5.05 5.05
CA ARG A 135 -16.46 4.88 3.61
C ARG A 135 -16.08 6.09 2.76
N GLU A 136 -16.11 7.29 3.34
CA GLU A 136 -15.76 8.52 2.64
C GLU A 136 -14.25 8.81 2.63
N LEU A 137 -13.45 8.01 3.34
CA LEU A 137 -11.99 8.14 3.25
C LEU A 137 -11.50 7.71 1.86
N GLY A 138 -10.53 8.46 1.36
CA GLY A 138 -9.92 8.24 0.06
C GLY A 138 -8.61 9.02 -0.05
N ILE A 139 -8.13 9.22 -1.27
CA ILE A 139 -6.93 9.97 -1.57
C ILE A 139 -7.33 11.37 -2.01
N TRP A 140 -6.78 12.36 -1.35
CA TRP A 140 -6.96 13.76 -1.71
C TRP A 140 -5.73 14.28 -2.47
N VAL A 141 -5.92 14.69 -3.72
CA VAL A 141 -4.89 15.32 -4.55
C VAL A 141 -5.11 16.83 -4.51
N SER A 142 -4.29 17.55 -3.76
CA SER A 142 -4.41 19.01 -3.59
C SER A 142 -3.82 19.75 -4.78
N LYS A 143 -4.51 20.78 -5.25
CA LYS A 143 -4.04 21.66 -6.31
C LYS A 143 -3.11 22.73 -5.73
N GLY A 144 -1.86 22.76 -6.18
CA GLY A 144 -0.90 23.82 -5.83
C GLY A 144 -0.39 23.81 -4.39
N MET A 145 -0.66 22.79 -3.61
CA MET A 145 -0.14 22.64 -2.26
C MET A 145 0.78 21.41 -2.18
N GLY A 146 2.04 21.64 -1.87
CA GLY A 146 2.99 20.58 -1.58
C GLY A 146 4.33 20.75 -2.29
N SER A 147 5.33 20.07 -1.75
CA SER A 147 6.63 19.92 -2.38
C SER A 147 6.47 19.23 -3.72
N THR A 148 7.10 19.72 -4.76
CA THR A 148 7.18 19.05 -6.07
C THR A 148 8.06 17.80 -6.02
N VAL A 149 8.53 17.43 -4.85
CA VAL A 149 9.49 16.36 -4.62
C VAL A 149 8.75 15.07 -4.33
N LEU A 150 9.16 14.01 -5.00
CA LEU A 150 8.86 12.66 -4.59
C LEU A 150 9.59 12.39 -3.27
N GLU A 151 8.88 11.95 -2.24
CA GLU A 151 9.43 11.63 -0.93
C GLU A 151 8.82 10.34 -0.38
N GLY A 152 9.61 9.56 0.36
CA GLY A 152 9.23 8.27 0.90
C GLY A 152 9.44 8.15 2.40
N TRP A 153 8.66 7.28 3.04
CA TRP A 153 8.82 6.83 4.43
C TRP A 153 8.84 5.32 4.45
N THR A 154 9.71 4.76 5.26
CA THR A 154 9.82 3.31 5.43
C THR A 154 10.00 2.96 6.89
N ASP A 155 9.44 1.81 7.26
CA ASP A 155 9.47 1.26 8.61
C ASP A 155 9.38 -0.26 8.56
N SER A 156 9.78 -0.95 9.62
CA SER A 156 9.61 -2.39 9.73
C SER A 156 9.17 -2.84 11.12
N ASP A 157 8.16 -3.68 11.16
CA ASP A 157 7.79 -4.42 12.34
C ASP A 157 8.73 -5.63 12.53
N TRP A 158 9.66 -5.54 13.50
CA TRP A 158 10.63 -6.62 13.74
C TRP A 158 9.98 -7.83 14.39
N ALA A 159 10.07 -8.99 13.70
CA ALA A 159 9.63 -10.29 14.19
C ALA A 159 8.15 -10.31 14.67
N GLY A 160 7.30 -9.45 14.09
CA GLY A 160 5.90 -9.31 14.49
C GLY A 160 5.01 -10.48 14.10
N ASP A 161 5.40 -11.30 13.12
CA ASP A 161 4.64 -12.51 12.79
C ASP A 161 4.77 -13.56 13.89
N ALA A 162 3.63 -13.92 14.50
CA ALA A 162 3.60 -14.87 15.62
C ALA A 162 3.94 -16.30 15.18
N VAL A 163 3.79 -16.65 13.89
CA VAL A 163 3.97 -18.00 13.37
C VAL A 163 5.42 -18.30 13.03
N ASP A 164 6.08 -17.42 12.27
CA ASP A 164 7.43 -17.66 11.75
C ASP A 164 8.45 -16.57 12.13
N ARG A 165 8.04 -15.62 12.98
CA ARG A 165 8.89 -14.54 13.49
C ARG A 165 9.52 -13.67 12.40
N LYS A 166 8.92 -13.62 11.22
CA LYS A 166 9.35 -12.71 10.16
C LYS A 166 8.82 -11.30 10.39
N SER A 167 9.59 -10.33 9.91
CA SER A 167 9.25 -8.92 9.95
C SER A 167 8.30 -8.54 8.83
N THR A 168 7.61 -7.40 8.97
CA THR A 168 6.79 -6.81 7.92
C THR A 168 7.40 -5.47 7.53
N THR A 169 7.72 -5.29 6.25
CA THR A 169 8.12 -4.02 5.65
C THR A 169 6.90 -3.17 5.40
N GLY A 170 6.94 -1.90 5.80
CA GLY A 170 6.00 -0.86 5.42
C GLY A 170 6.70 0.28 4.70
N TYR A 171 6.10 0.80 3.62
CA TYR A 171 6.54 2.06 3.04
C TYR A 171 5.38 2.83 2.41
N VAL A 172 5.55 4.15 2.29
CA VAL A 172 4.65 5.05 1.57
C VAL A 172 5.45 6.10 0.83
N PHE A 173 5.09 6.36 -0.43
CA PHE A 173 5.61 7.48 -1.22
C PHE A 173 4.53 8.50 -1.49
N LYS A 174 4.91 9.77 -1.37
CA LYS A 174 4.06 10.91 -1.69
C LYS A 174 4.67 11.73 -2.82
N LEU A 175 3.81 12.23 -3.68
CA LEU A 175 4.13 13.23 -4.70
C LEU A 175 3.15 14.40 -4.55
N TYR A 176 3.66 15.62 -4.47
CA TYR A 176 2.84 16.80 -4.14
C TYR A 176 2.05 16.66 -2.82
N GLY A 177 2.63 15.96 -1.83
CA GLY A 177 1.96 15.66 -0.56
C GLY A 177 0.88 14.58 -0.62
N THR A 178 0.58 14.05 -1.80
CA THR A 178 -0.42 12.99 -2.04
C THR A 178 0.23 11.62 -2.02
N PRO A 179 -0.30 10.63 -1.27
CA PRO A 179 0.16 9.25 -1.36
C PRO A 179 -0.09 8.70 -2.78
N ILE A 180 0.96 8.16 -3.42
CA ILE A 180 0.90 7.60 -4.77
C ILE A 180 1.32 6.14 -4.85
N SER A 181 2.13 5.67 -3.88
CA SER A 181 2.52 4.28 -3.73
C SER A 181 2.64 3.92 -2.26
N TRP A 182 2.23 2.71 -1.89
CA TRP A 182 2.38 2.15 -0.54
C TRP A 182 2.39 0.64 -0.57
N ALA A 183 3.07 0.04 0.39
CA ALA A 183 3.02 -1.39 0.59
C ALA A 183 3.14 -1.76 2.07
N SER A 184 2.60 -2.92 2.40
CA SER A 184 2.87 -3.64 3.63
C SER A 184 3.11 -5.10 3.28
N VAL A 185 4.38 -5.53 3.33
CA VAL A 185 4.82 -6.83 2.81
C VAL A 185 5.64 -7.58 3.85
N LYS A 186 5.28 -8.84 4.09
CA LYS A 186 6.07 -9.73 4.95
C LYS A 186 7.42 -10.01 4.31
N GLN A 187 8.49 -9.84 5.08
CA GLN A 187 9.85 -10.10 4.61
C GLN A 187 10.06 -11.59 4.30
N PRO A 188 10.79 -11.95 3.24
CA PRO A 188 10.99 -13.35 2.85
C PRO A 188 11.90 -14.12 3.83
N THR A 189 12.79 -13.41 4.53
CA THR A 189 13.75 -13.97 5.49
C THR A 189 13.50 -13.44 6.88
N THR A 190 13.91 -14.20 7.92
CA THR A 190 13.86 -13.74 9.31
C THR A 190 15.01 -12.78 9.57
N ALA A 191 14.71 -11.57 9.99
CA ALA A 191 15.70 -10.58 10.37
C ALA A 191 16.29 -10.91 11.76
N LEU A 192 17.62 -10.89 11.85
CA LEU A 192 18.35 -11.22 13.10
C LEU A 192 18.38 -10.06 14.11
N SER A 193 18.01 -8.86 13.69
CA SER A 193 17.92 -7.68 14.53
C SER A 193 16.89 -6.68 13.96
N THR A 194 16.48 -5.72 14.78
CA THR A 194 15.64 -4.58 14.33
C THR A 194 16.32 -3.82 13.20
N VAL A 195 17.60 -3.48 13.32
CA VAL A 195 18.40 -2.79 12.29
C VAL A 195 18.41 -3.55 10.97
N HIS A 196 18.48 -4.89 11.02
CA HIS A 196 18.40 -5.72 9.82
C HIS A 196 17.02 -5.61 9.14
N ALA A 197 15.94 -5.73 9.92
CA ALA A 197 14.59 -5.60 9.39
C ALA A 197 14.35 -4.24 8.75
N GLU A 198 14.80 -3.16 9.42
CA GLU A 198 14.72 -1.79 8.91
C GLU A 198 15.51 -1.59 7.62
N TYR A 199 16.70 -2.20 7.55
CA TYR A 199 17.52 -2.12 6.34
C TYR A 199 16.89 -2.84 5.15
N VAL A 200 16.24 -3.99 5.37
CA VAL A 200 15.46 -4.69 4.34
C VAL A 200 14.28 -3.81 3.88
N ALA A 201 13.60 -3.13 4.81
CA ALA A 201 12.52 -2.21 4.48
C ALA A 201 13.00 -1.02 3.65
N LEU A 202 14.15 -0.44 4.02
CA LEU A 202 14.79 0.64 3.24
C LEU A 202 15.16 0.18 1.82
N CYS A 203 15.65 -1.05 1.66
CA CYS A 203 15.97 -1.61 0.34
C CYS A 203 14.72 -1.75 -0.54
N GLU A 204 13.61 -2.25 0.00
CA GLU A 204 12.35 -2.36 -0.74
C GLU A 204 11.80 -0.98 -1.12
N ALA A 205 11.84 -0.01 -0.21
CA ALA A 205 11.45 1.37 -0.49
C ALA A 205 12.33 2.00 -1.58
N THR A 206 13.65 1.76 -1.56
CA THR A 206 14.58 2.25 -2.60
C THR A 206 14.24 1.68 -3.98
N ARG A 207 13.85 0.40 -4.06
CA ARG A 207 13.41 -0.21 -5.32
C ARG A 207 12.15 0.44 -5.88
N ASP A 208 11.18 0.72 -5.02
CA ASP A 208 9.95 1.41 -5.42
C ASP A 208 10.25 2.85 -5.86
N ALA A 209 11.12 3.59 -5.15
CA ALA A 209 11.56 4.92 -5.53
C ALA A 209 12.21 4.94 -6.92
N ALA A 210 13.09 3.99 -7.22
CA ALA A 210 13.74 3.87 -8.53
C ALA A 210 12.71 3.63 -9.65
N TRP A 211 11.72 2.78 -9.42
CA TRP A 211 10.63 2.55 -10.35
C TRP A 211 9.75 3.80 -10.55
N LEU A 212 9.38 4.48 -9.45
CA LEU A 212 8.60 5.72 -9.50
C LEU A 212 9.33 6.82 -10.28
N LEU A 213 10.64 6.96 -10.09
CA LEU A 213 11.46 7.91 -10.86
C LEU A 213 11.43 7.60 -12.36
N GLN A 214 11.58 6.33 -12.75
CA GLN A 214 11.49 5.93 -14.16
C GLN A 214 10.11 6.23 -14.75
N LEU A 215 9.03 5.97 -13.98
CA LEU A 215 7.68 6.27 -14.40
C LEU A 215 7.47 7.79 -14.58
N LEU A 216 7.92 8.60 -13.62
CA LEU A 216 7.80 10.06 -13.66
C LEU A 216 8.64 10.67 -14.79
N ASP A 217 9.85 10.17 -15.02
CA ASP A 217 10.69 10.56 -16.17
C ASP A 217 9.97 10.24 -17.51
N GLY A 218 9.35 9.07 -17.62
CA GLY A 218 8.55 8.68 -18.78
C GLY A 218 7.33 9.59 -19.01
N LEU A 219 6.73 10.07 -17.92
CA LEU A 219 5.64 11.04 -17.94
C LEU A 219 6.13 12.50 -18.11
N LYS A 220 7.44 12.73 -18.23
CA LYS A 220 8.09 14.05 -18.29
C LYS A 220 7.83 14.92 -17.04
N VAL A 221 7.57 14.30 -15.92
CA VAL A 221 7.43 14.94 -14.59
C VAL A 221 8.79 14.89 -13.91
N GLN A 222 9.59 15.91 -14.13
CA GLN A 222 10.95 15.98 -13.55
C GLN A 222 10.91 16.02 -12.04
N GLN A 223 11.78 15.23 -11.41
CA GLN A 223 11.95 15.17 -9.97
C GLN A 223 13.37 15.59 -9.56
N ALA A 224 13.47 16.24 -8.40
CA ALA A 224 14.76 16.48 -7.77
C ALA A 224 15.40 15.15 -7.38
N ARG A 225 16.72 15.06 -7.51
CA ARG A 225 17.51 13.90 -7.06
C ARG A 225 18.57 14.36 -6.06
N PRO A 226 18.86 13.58 -5.01
CA PRO A 226 18.28 12.28 -4.66
C PRO A 226 16.84 12.37 -4.12
N VAL A 227 16.07 11.28 -4.20
CA VAL A 227 14.75 11.16 -3.56
C VAL A 227 14.96 10.97 -2.05
N PRO A 228 14.40 11.82 -1.18
CA PRO A 228 14.47 11.61 0.26
C PRO A 228 13.61 10.42 0.68
N ILE A 229 14.21 9.48 1.42
CA ILE A 229 13.53 8.36 2.07
C ILE A 229 13.78 8.48 3.57
N HIS A 230 12.71 8.64 4.33
CA HIS A 230 12.75 8.82 5.78
C HIS A 230 12.62 7.46 6.49
N SER A 231 13.49 7.21 7.46
CA SER A 231 13.43 6.08 8.39
C SER A 231 13.78 6.58 9.79
N ASP A 232 13.16 6.04 10.82
CA ASP A 232 13.48 6.35 12.21
C ASP A 232 14.66 5.52 12.75
N SER A 233 15.11 4.51 11.99
CA SER A 233 16.24 3.64 12.36
C SER A 233 17.59 4.29 12.07
N THR A 234 18.18 4.94 13.07
CA THR A 234 19.55 5.48 12.97
C THR A 234 20.58 4.41 12.62
N GLY A 235 20.36 3.15 13.07
CA GLY A 235 21.22 2.01 12.72
C GLY A 235 21.18 1.67 11.24
N ALA A 236 19.98 1.61 10.65
CA ALA A 236 19.82 1.34 9.21
C ALA A 236 20.41 2.47 8.36
N LEU A 237 20.19 3.73 8.75
CA LEU A 237 20.76 4.90 8.08
C LEU A 237 22.30 4.90 8.15
N THR A 238 22.88 4.57 9.31
CA THR A 238 24.34 4.47 9.47
C THR A 238 24.92 3.38 8.56
N LEU A 239 24.24 2.24 8.47
CA LEU A 239 24.64 1.16 7.56
C LEU A 239 24.57 1.58 6.09
N ALA A 240 23.56 2.34 5.69
CA ALA A 240 23.44 2.86 4.32
C ALA A 240 24.59 3.83 3.98
N GLN A 241 25.03 4.65 4.94
CA GLN A 241 26.04 5.70 4.74
C GLN A 241 27.50 5.21 4.84
N HIS A 242 27.80 4.19 5.65
CA HIS A 242 29.16 3.81 5.98
C HIS A 242 29.57 2.39 5.49
N PRO A 243 30.59 2.29 4.60
CA PRO A 243 31.07 0.99 4.05
C PRO A 243 31.74 0.06 5.06
N ALA A 244 32.16 0.57 6.22
CA ALA A 244 33.05 -0.15 7.13
C ALA A 244 32.38 -1.30 7.94
N PHE A 245 31.06 -1.41 7.92
CA PHE A 245 30.32 -2.39 8.72
C PHE A 245 30.15 -3.79 8.07
N HIS A 246 30.81 -4.03 6.93
CA HIS A 246 30.67 -5.25 6.11
C HIS A 246 31.03 -6.58 6.81
N ARG A 247 31.76 -6.59 7.92
CA ARG A 247 32.20 -7.84 8.55
C ARG A 247 31.06 -8.63 9.24
N GLN A 248 29.98 -7.99 9.60
CA GLN A 248 28.87 -8.61 10.34
C GLN A 248 27.62 -8.91 9.50
N SER A 249 27.59 -8.53 8.21
CA SER A 249 26.39 -8.51 7.39
C SER A 249 26.51 -9.16 6.02
N LYS A 250 27.40 -10.17 5.85
CA LYS A 250 27.59 -10.86 4.55
C LYS A 250 26.32 -11.40 3.89
N HIS A 251 25.30 -11.73 4.67
CA HIS A 251 24.00 -12.20 4.17
C HIS A 251 23.08 -11.09 3.62
N ILE A 252 23.46 -9.82 3.81
CA ILE A 252 22.74 -8.64 3.31
C ILE A 252 23.52 -7.93 2.18
N ASP A 253 24.63 -8.48 1.74
CA ASP A 253 25.62 -7.83 0.88
C ASP A 253 25.02 -7.24 -0.41
N VAL A 254 24.16 -7.99 -1.09
CA VAL A 254 23.50 -7.54 -2.34
C VAL A 254 22.56 -6.36 -2.07
N GLN A 255 21.83 -6.36 -0.95
CA GLN A 255 20.93 -5.27 -0.58
C GLN A 255 21.69 -4.00 -0.19
N TYR A 256 22.88 -4.15 0.43
CA TYR A 256 23.78 -3.03 0.73
C TYR A 256 24.24 -2.29 -0.51
N HIS A 257 24.68 -3.04 -1.51
CA HIS A 257 25.15 -2.45 -2.77
C HIS A 257 24.00 -1.69 -3.44
N TYR A 258 22.82 -2.29 -3.50
CA TYR A 258 21.66 -1.67 -4.16
C TYR A 258 21.24 -0.33 -3.55
N VAL A 259 21.07 -0.26 -2.22
CA VAL A 259 20.63 0.98 -1.54
C VAL A 259 21.64 2.12 -1.71
N ARG A 260 22.93 1.80 -1.88
CA ARG A 260 24.01 2.80 -2.00
C ARG A 260 24.25 3.26 -3.44
N GLU A 261 23.90 2.45 -4.41
CA GLU A 261 24.06 2.76 -5.83
C GLU A 261 22.83 3.49 -6.43
N ALA A 262 21.67 3.35 -5.78
CA ALA A 262 20.43 3.99 -6.19
C ALA A 262 20.31 5.43 -5.66
#